data_794a39feede7e0e0e778fe91553f7958
#
_entry.id   794a39feede7e0e0e778fe91553f7958
#
_cell.length_a   1.000
_cell.length_b   1.000
_cell.length_c   1.000
_cell.angle_alpha   90.00
_cell.angle_beta   90.00
_cell.angle_gamma   90.00
#
_symmetry.space_group_name_H-M   'P 1'
#
loop_
_entity.id
_entity.type
_entity.pdbx_description
1 polymer ?
#
loop_
_entity_poly.entity_id
_entity_poly.type
_entity_poly.pdbx_seq_one_letter_code
_entity_poly.pdbx_strand_id
1 'polypeptide(L)'
;MKRRIPFRLSRPAAGALGRRAGAALALTSLTLPLTVALSSPAQAADSGCHGLRGPYQSQAERFLGLKVDGRQSTSDCRAIRAFQNSHGITPNYGYAGPVTWSVMQVVAKQRAAGRNPNSAHKCPTNKGRIACVDLTRQISWIQDGRRLVYGPVPVRTGRKGGATRTGLKRVYWRHLNHVSTIYHTPMPYSQFFDGGEAFHAISGSVWSAPGSHGCVNMRTNDAKKYWSLLHNGDDVYVYGRKPGT
;
A
#
# COMPACT_ATOMS: atom_id res chain seq x y z
N MET A 1 42.62 19.89 -19.81
CA MET A 1 42.27 20.74 -20.96
C MET A 1 40.81 20.58 -21.31
N LYS A 2 40.03 21.66 -21.07
CA LYS A 2 38.58 21.72 -21.27
C LYS A 2 38.25 22.24 -22.65
N ARG A 3 37.33 21.62 -23.37
CA ARG A 3 36.65 22.29 -24.49
C ARG A 3 35.15 22.29 -24.28
N ARG A 4 34.59 23.48 -24.12
CA ARG A 4 33.15 23.78 -24.17
C ARG A 4 32.77 24.09 -25.61
N ILE A 5 31.61 23.59 -26.06
CA ILE A 5 30.99 23.95 -27.34
C ILE A 5 29.70 24.71 -27.01
N PRO A 6 29.47 25.92 -27.53
CA PRO A 6 28.24 26.67 -27.32
C PRO A 6 27.21 26.35 -28.42
N PHE A 7 25.94 26.12 -27.98
CA PHE A 7 24.80 25.99 -28.88
C PHE A 7 24.28 27.36 -29.28
N ARG A 8 24.18 27.65 -30.56
CA ARG A 8 23.63 28.89 -31.17
C ARG A 8 22.12 28.74 -31.35
N LEU A 9 21.36 29.70 -30.83
CA LEU A 9 19.95 29.89 -31.15
C LEU A 9 19.83 30.70 -32.47
N SER A 10 19.07 30.17 -33.42
CA SER A 10 18.68 30.87 -34.66
C SER A 10 17.21 31.32 -34.53
N ARG A 11 16.97 32.61 -34.71
CA ARG A 11 15.66 33.22 -34.88
C ARG A 11 15.28 33.23 -36.36
N PRO A 12 14.04 33.06 -36.78
CA PRO A 12 13.59 33.47 -38.09
C PRO A 12 12.95 34.87 -38.07
N ALA A 13 13.16 35.55 -39.21
CA ALA A 13 12.84 36.92 -39.48
C ALA A 13 11.35 37.19 -39.77
N ALA A 14 10.98 38.44 -39.52
CA ALA A 14 9.70 39.04 -39.87
C ALA A 14 9.64 39.37 -41.38
N GLY A 15 8.53 39.09 -42.02
CA GLY A 15 8.19 39.54 -43.38
C GLY A 15 6.98 40.47 -43.36
N ALA A 16 7.11 41.58 -44.07
CA ALA A 16 6.26 42.76 -44.03
C ALA A 16 5.15 42.78 -45.11
N LEU A 17 4.12 43.51 -44.77
CA LEU A 17 3.21 44.38 -45.58
C LEU A 17 2.59 43.89 -46.90
N GLY A 18 1.26 43.99 -46.92
CA GLY A 18 0.42 44.11 -48.09
C GLY A 18 -0.91 44.78 -47.77
N ARG A 19 -0.97 46.13 -47.88
CA ARG A 19 -2.22 46.91 -47.81
C ARG A 19 -3.01 46.72 -49.10
N ARG A 20 -4.29 46.35 -49.03
CA ARG A 20 -5.30 46.70 -50.06
C ARG A 20 -6.59 47.13 -49.38
N ALA A 21 -7.02 48.34 -49.79
CA ALA A 21 -8.29 48.96 -49.43
C ALA A 21 -9.45 48.34 -50.27
N GLY A 22 -10.63 48.24 -49.73
CA GLY A 22 -11.83 47.82 -50.42
C GLY A 22 -13.09 47.98 -49.58
N ALA A 23 -13.83 49.06 -49.90
CA ALA A 23 -15.25 49.30 -49.81
C ALA A 23 -16.10 48.77 -48.64
N ALA A 24 -16.70 49.73 -47.96
CA ALA A 24 -17.76 49.56 -46.96
C ALA A 24 -19.09 49.13 -47.60
N LEU A 25 -19.68 48.09 -47.05
CA LEU A 25 -21.13 47.81 -47.16
C LEU A 25 -21.65 47.61 -45.75
N ALA A 26 -22.46 48.56 -45.32
CA ALA A 26 -23.15 48.51 -44.05
C ALA A 26 -24.28 47.46 -44.13
N LEU A 27 -24.12 46.36 -43.43
CA LEU A 27 -25.21 45.41 -43.14
C LEU A 27 -25.49 45.51 -41.64
N THR A 28 -26.64 46.01 -41.27
CA THR A 28 -27.18 45.98 -39.91
C THR A 28 -27.45 44.57 -39.50
N SER A 29 -26.59 43.97 -38.76
CA SER A 29 -26.78 42.65 -38.16
C SER A 29 -27.44 42.78 -36.79
N LEU A 30 -28.65 42.25 -36.71
CA LEU A 30 -29.41 42.06 -35.49
C LEU A 30 -28.66 40.99 -34.64
N THR A 31 -27.89 41.47 -33.59
CA THR A 31 -27.25 40.56 -32.66
C THR A 31 -28.23 40.08 -31.60
N LEU A 32 -28.73 38.85 -31.76
CA LEU A 32 -29.35 38.12 -30.66
C LEU A 32 -28.24 37.77 -29.66
N PRO A 33 -28.40 38.00 -28.34
CA PRO A 33 -27.49 37.50 -27.35
C PRO A 33 -27.60 35.98 -27.26
N LEU A 34 -26.59 35.25 -27.72
CA LEU A 34 -26.43 33.83 -27.48
C LEU A 34 -26.10 33.63 -26.01
N THR A 35 -27.09 33.38 -25.16
CA THR A 35 -26.88 32.96 -23.79
C THR A 35 -26.27 31.55 -23.83
N VAL A 36 -24.93 31.46 -23.74
CA VAL A 36 -24.23 30.21 -23.47
C VAL A 36 -24.55 29.81 -22.04
N ALA A 37 -25.52 28.93 -21.88
CA ALA A 37 -25.75 28.25 -20.65
C ALA A 37 -24.47 27.42 -20.36
N LEU A 38 -23.64 27.87 -19.43
CA LEU A 38 -22.54 27.09 -18.85
C LEU A 38 -23.21 25.91 -18.11
N SER A 39 -23.45 24.81 -18.85
CA SER A 39 -23.78 23.55 -18.22
C SER A 39 -22.58 23.15 -17.38
N SER A 40 -22.71 23.29 -16.06
CA SER A 40 -21.77 22.69 -15.11
C SER A 40 -21.64 21.22 -15.51
N PRO A 41 -20.40 20.68 -15.60
CA PRO A 41 -20.23 19.27 -15.89
C PRO A 41 -20.98 18.49 -14.80
N ALA A 42 -22.02 17.76 -15.21
CA ALA A 42 -22.68 16.81 -14.34
C ALA A 42 -21.59 15.89 -13.81
N GLN A 43 -21.28 16.00 -12.51
CA GLN A 43 -20.35 15.07 -11.87
C GLN A 43 -20.95 13.68 -12.07
N ALA A 44 -20.32 12.87 -12.93
CA ALA A 44 -20.69 11.48 -13.12
C ALA A 44 -20.79 10.86 -11.74
N ALA A 45 -21.97 10.40 -11.36
CA ALA A 45 -22.17 9.67 -10.11
C ALA A 45 -21.18 8.52 -10.15
N ASP A 46 -20.24 8.50 -9.20
CA ASP A 46 -19.25 7.42 -9.09
C ASP A 46 -20.03 6.15 -8.75
N SER A 47 -20.28 5.31 -9.77
CA SER A 47 -21.15 4.13 -9.69
C SER A 47 -20.71 3.07 -8.68
N GLY A 48 -19.64 3.34 -7.95
CA GLY A 48 -19.11 2.47 -6.91
C GLY A 48 -19.13 3.06 -5.50
N CYS A 49 -19.65 4.28 -5.32
CA CYS A 49 -19.77 4.93 -4.03
C CYS A 49 -21.19 4.88 -3.48
N HIS A 50 -21.39 4.24 -2.34
CA HIS A 50 -22.62 4.33 -1.60
C HIS A 50 -22.57 5.50 -0.61
N GLY A 51 -23.63 6.33 -0.58
CA GLY A 51 -23.74 7.48 0.34
C GLY A 51 -23.97 7.08 1.82
N LEU A 52 -23.81 5.80 2.16
CA LEU A 52 -24.02 5.29 3.50
C LEU A 52 -22.85 5.59 4.42
N ARG A 53 -23.13 6.33 5.49
CA ARG A 53 -22.20 6.58 6.59
C ARG A 53 -21.91 5.30 7.34
N GLY A 54 -20.61 4.96 7.51
CA GLY A 54 -20.17 3.87 8.37
C GLY A 54 -20.07 4.27 9.85
N PRO A 55 -20.05 3.29 10.77
CA PRO A 55 -19.91 3.57 12.22
C PRO A 55 -18.54 4.17 12.57
N TYR A 56 -17.55 4.04 11.71
CA TYR A 56 -16.19 4.56 11.90
C TYR A 56 -15.86 5.72 10.94
N GLN A 57 -16.88 6.47 10.49
CA GLN A 57 -16.70 7.55 9.51
C GLN A 57 -15.66 8.59 9.97
N SER A 58 -15.86 9.19 11.15
CA SER A 58 -14.94 10.23 11.65
C SER A 58 -13.53 9.70 11.91
N GLN A 59 -13.40 8.44 12.29
CA GLN A 59 -12.09 7.79 12.45
C GLN A 59 -11.40 7.58 11.10
N ALA A 60 -12.14 7.17 10.08
CA ALA A 60 -11.63 7.01 8.72
C ALA A 60 -11.22 8.36 8.11
N GLU A 61 -12.02 9.39 8.27
CA GLU A 61 -11.71 10.76 7.86
C GLU A 61 -10.38 11.22 8.47
N ARG A 62 -10.23 11.10 9.79
CA ARG A 62 -8.99 11.45 10.49
C ARG A 62 -7.79 10.66 10.00
N PHE A 63 -7.94 9.35 9.78
CA PHE A 63 -6.87 8.48 9.29
C PHE A 63 -6.44 8.84 7.87
N LEU A 64 -7.38 9.26 7.02
CA LEU A 64 -7.13 9.62 5.61
C LEU A 64 -6.77 11.10 5.43
N GLY A 65 -6.80 11.92 6.49
CA GLY A 65 -6.52 13.35 6.42
C GLY A 65 -7.64 14.16 5.74
N LEU A 66 -8.88 13.68 5.83
CA LEU A 66 -10.07 14.34 5.30
C LEU A 66 -10.67 15.31 6.32
N LYS A 67 -11.65 16.11 5.91
CA LYS A 67 -12.45 16.92 6.85
C LYS A 67 -13.19 16.00 7.81
N VAL A 68 -12.95 16.17 9.12
CA VAL A 68 -13.56 15.33 10.15
C VAL A 68 -14.90 15.92 10.57
N ASP A 69 -15.96 15.58 9.85
CA ASP A 69 -17.33 16.00 10.19
C ASP A 69 -18.31 14.83 10.42
N GLY A 70 -17.83 13.61 10.21
CA GLY A 70 -18.60 12.38 10.40
C GLY A 70 -19.71 12.19 9.37
N ARG A 71 -19.69 12.92 8.26
CA ARG A 71 -20.65 12.82 7.17
C ARG A 71 -19.98 12.11 5.98
N GLN A 72 -20.73 11.30 5.27
CA GLN A 72 -20.23 10.64 4.06
C GLN A 72 -20.45 11.55 2.85
N SER A 73 -19.41 12.25 2.45
CA SER A 73 -19.37 12.98 1.17
C SER A 73 -18.90 12.06 0.03
N THR A 74 -19.05 12.51 -1.21
CA THR A 74 -18.49 11.81 -2.39
C THR A 74 -16.98 11.72 -2.33
N SER A 75 -16.28 12.75 -1.83
CA SER A 75 -14.83 12.74 -1.65
C SER A 75 -14.39 11.72 -0.59
N ASP A 76 -15.12 11.63 0.52
CA ASP A 76 -14.82 10.66 1.58
C ASP A 76 -15.01 9.23 1.09
N CYS A 77 -16.12 8.99 0.40
CA CYS A 77 -16.37 7.69 -0.21
C CYS A 77 -15.25 7.27 -1.16
N ARG A 78 -14.83 8.16 -2.05
CA ARG A 78 -13.71 7.89 -2.99
C ARG A 78 -12.41 7.58 -2.24
N ALA A 79 -12.08 8.34 -1.22
CA ALA A 79 -10.86 8.14 -0.43
C ALA A 79 -10.90 6.83 0.36
N ILE A 80 -12.04 6.50 1.00
CA ILE A 80 -12.22 5.24 1.72
C ILE A 80 -12.16 4.07 0.73
N ARG A 81 -12.80 4.18 -0.43
CA ARG A 81 -12.76 3.16 -1.48
C ARG A 81 -11.35 2.95 -2.04
N ALA A 82 -10.59 4.02 -2.27
CA ALA A 82 -9.19 3.92 -2.69
C ALA A 82 -8.34 3.19 -1.65
N PHE A 83 -8.56 3.47 -0.36
CA PHE A 83 -7.92 2.74 0.72
C PHE A 83 -8.32 1.26 0.71
N GLN A 84 -9.62 0.94 0.57
CA GLN A 84 -10.10 -0.43 0.49
C GLN A 84 -9.46 -1.19 -0.66
N ASN A 85 -9.42 -0.61 -1.87
CA ASN A 85 -8.79 -1.19 -3.05
C ASN A 85 -7.31 -1.47 -2.82
N SER A 86 -6.56 -0.51 -2.31
CA SER A 86 -5.11 -0.64 -2.09
C SER A 86 -4.74 -1.67 -1.02
N HIS A 87 -5.69 -2.05 -0.17
CA HIS A 87 -5.50 -3.03 0.91
C HIS A 87 -6.29 -4.34 0.69
N GLY A 88 -6.94 -4.49 -0.47
CA GLY A 88 -7.70 -5.70 -0.81
C GLY A 88 -8.88 -5.97 0.12
N ILE A 89 -9.56 -4.90 0.57
CA ILE A 89 -10.76 -5.00 1.39
C ILE A 89 -11.96 -5.13 0.45
N THR A 90 -12.76 -6.15 0.65
CA THR A 90 -14.02 -6.38 -0.07
C THR A 90 -15.17 -6.58 0.92
N PRO A 91 -16.35 -6.00 0.64
CA PRO A 91 -16.68 -5.09 -0.47
C PRO A 91 -16.01 -3.71 -0.33
N ASN A 92 -15.73 -3.07 -1.49
CA ASN A 92 -14.94 -1.83 -1.59
C ASN A 92 -15.76 -0.63 -2.08
N TYR A 93 -16.91 -0.41 -1.51
CA TYR A 93 -17.86 0.65 -1.92
C TYR A 93 -17.75 1.94 -1.08
N GLY A 94 -16.63 2.14 -0.38
CA GLY A 94 -16.36 3.38 0.36
C GLY A 94 -17.03 3.48 1.73
N TYR A 95 -17.50 2.36 2.30
CA TYR A 95 -18.10 2.32 3.61
C TYR A 95 -17.07 2.14 4.72
N ALA A 96 -17.05 3.05 5.71
CA ALA A 96 -16.17 2.98 6.88
C ALA A 96 -16.70 2.00 7.94
N GLY A 97 -16.79 0.72 7.57
CA GLY A 97 -17.23 -0.36 8.44
C GLY A 97 -16.14 -0.93 9.35
N PRO A 98 -16.49 -1.93 10.21
CA PRO A 98 -15.55 -2.56 11.15
C PRO A 98 -14.29 -3.13 10.48
N VAL A 99 -14.44 -3.79 9.31
CA VAL A 99 -13.30 -4.37 8.57
C VAL A 99 -12.37 -3.28 8.09
N THR A 100 -12.90 -2.22 7.45
CA THR A 100 -12.10 -1.09 6.97
C THR A 100 -11.34 -0.43 8.12
N TRP A 101 -12.03 -0.17 9.24
CA TRP A 101 -11.41 0.44 10.41
C TRP A 101 -10.34 -0.46 11.05
N SER A 102 -10.55 -1.76 11.17
CA SER A 102 -9.54 -2.68 11.70
C SER A 102 -8.26 -2.69 10.86
N VAL A 103 -8.39 -2.66 9.54
CA VAL A 103 -7.24 -2.55 8.63
C VAL A 103 -6.53 -1.20 8.77
N MET A 104 -7.27 -0.09 8.88
CA MET A 104 -6.70 1.24 9.13
C MET A 104 -5.86 1.28 10.42
N GLN A 105 -6.34 0.65 11.48
CA GLN A 105 -5.58 0.54 12.74
C GLN A 105 -4.28 -0.25 12.59
N VAL A 106 -4.30 -1.36 11.84
CA VAL A 106 -3.08 -2.14 11.55
C VAL A 106 -2.11 -1.30 10.73
N VAL A 107 -2.58 -0.65 9.67
CA VAL A 107 -1.76 0.21 8.82
C VAL A 107 -1.18 1.39 9.60
N ALA A 108 -1.93 1.99 10.54
CA ALA A 108 -1.42 3.04 11.43
C ALA A 108 -0.21 2.54 12.24
N LYS A 109 -0.32 1.35 12.86
CA LYS A 109 0.79 0.73 13.61
C LYS A 109 1.99 0.41 12.72
N GLN A 110 1.76 -0.03 11.50
CA GLN A 110 2.82 -0.29 10.52
C GLN A 110 3.55 0.99 10.12
N ARG A 111 2.81 2.06 9.85
CA ARG A 111 3.38 3.39 9.53
C ARG A 111 4.18 3.95 10.70
N ALA A 112 3.68 3.79 11.94
CA ALA A 112 4.37 4.23 13.16
C ALA A 112 5.69 3.49 13.42
N ALA A 113 5.92 2.31 12.84
CA ALA A 113 7.20 1.61 12.92
C ALA A 113 8.33 2.37 12.23
N GLY A 114 8.00 3.19 11.22
CA GLY A 114 8.94 4.06 10.53
C GLY A 114 10.13 3.32 9.94
N ARG A 115 11.28 3.99 9.93
CA ARG A 115 12.55 3.42 9.43
C ARG A 115 13.33 2.63 10.49
N ASN A 116 12.93 2.70 11.75
CA ASN A 116 13.56 1.94 12.85
C ASN A 116 12.53 1.00 13.50
N PRO A 117 12.26 -0.17 12.87
CA PRO A 117 11.29 -1.11 13.40
C PRO A 117 11.71 -1.72 14.75
N ASN A 118 13.00 -1.73 15.06
CA ASN A 118 13.56 -2.25 16.32
C ASN A 118 13.81 -1.17 17.38
N SER A 119 13.14 -0.01 17.31
CA SER A 119 13.29 1.06 18.30
C SER A 119 13.02 0.61 19.75
N ALA A 120 12.18 -0.40 19.94
CA ALA A 120 11.89 -1.01 21.23
C ALA A 120 12.91 -2.10 21.66
N HIS A 121 13.98 -2.30 20.91
CA HIS A 121 15.06 -3.27 21.17
C HIS A 121 14.58 -4.71 21.44
N LYS A 122 13.45 -5.12 20.85
CA LYS A 122 12.90 -6.47 21.04
C LYS A 122 13.60 -7.53 20.20
N CYS A 123 13.99 -7.18 18.96
CA CYS A 123 14.73 -8.09 18.09
C CYS A 123 16.22 -8.11 18.47
N PRO A 124 16.83 -9.30 18.63
CA PRO A 124 18.24 -9.43 19.01
C PRO A 124 19.18 -8.74 18.00
N THR A 125 20.19 -8.05 18.51
CA THR A 125 21.22 -7.35 17.71
C THR A 125 22.59 -8.05 17.72
N ASN A 126 22.70 -9.19 18.40
CA ASN A 126 23.92 -9.97 18.55
C ASN A 126 23.91 -11.30 17.77
N LYS A 127 23.05 -11.40 16.75
CA LYS A 127 22.81 -12.64 15.98
C LYS A 127 23.30 -12.58 14.52
N GLY A 128 23.98 -11.50 14.11
CA GLY A 128 24.27 -11.29 12.69
C GLY A 128 22.99 -11.06 11.91
N ARG A 129 22.83 -11.76 10.77
CA ARG A 129 21.60 -11.65 9.95
C ARG A 129 20.44 -12.38 10.61
N ILE A 130 19.35 -11.65 10.82
CA ILE A 130 18.14 -12.14 11.46
C ILE A 130 16.91 -11.52 10.85
N ALA A 131 15.87 -12.33 10.62
CA ALA A 131 14.54 -11.84 10.32
C ALA A 131 13.74 -11.66 11.61
N CYS A 132 13.12 -10.51 11.78
CA CYS A 132 12.29 -10.19 12.94
C CYS A 132 10.85 -10.08 12.54
N VAL A 133 9.94 -10.66 13.31
CA VAL A 133 8.50 -10.61 13.10
C VAL A 133 7.83 -10.03 14.34
N ASP A 134 7.20 -8.87 14.19
CA ASP A 134 6.39 -8.26 15.23
C ASP A 134 4.91 -8.57 14.99
N LEU A 135 4.40 -9.51 15.75
CA LEU A 135 3.00 -9.95 15.66
C LEU A 135 2.02 -8.83 16.04
N THR A 136 2.40 -7.93 16.95
CA THR A 136 1.54 -6.85 17.43
C THR A 136 1.32 -5.77 16.36
N ARG A 137 2.38 -5.44 15.61
CA ARG A 137 2.35 -4.44 14.54
C ARG A 137 2.09 -5.07 13.16
N GLN A 138 2.14 -6.41 13.03
CA GLN A 138 2.01 -7.14 11.77
C GLN A 138 3.03 -6.64 10.73
N ILE A 139 4.29 -6.56 11.15
CA ILE A 139 5.44 -6.20 10.31
C ILE A 139 6.54 -7.23 10.46
N SER A 140 7.38 -7.30 9.43
CA SER A 140 8.64 -8.06 9.48
C SER A 140 9.76 -7.27 8.83
N TRP A 141 11.00 -7.49 9.28
CA TRP A 141 12.20 -6.87 8.70
C TRP A 141 13.40 -7.81 8.84
N ILE A 142 14.42 -7.54 8.07
CA ILE A 142 15.72 -8.22 8.18
C ILE A 142 16.73 -7.20 8.65
N GLN A 143 17.50 -7.55 9.69
CA GLN A 143 18.63 -6.77 10.17
C GLN A 143 19.91 -7.62 10.25
N ASP A 144 21.04 -6.93 10.30
CA ASP A 144 22.36 -7.51 10.56
C ASP A 144 23.00 -6.70 11.70
N GLY A 145 23.05 -7.29 12.87
CA GLY A 145 23.31 -6.55 14.09
C GLY A 145 22.26 -5.44 14.30
N ARG A 146 22.72 -4.18 14.34
CA ARG A 146 21.83 -3.00 14.47
C ARG A 146 21.42 -2.40 13.12
N ARG A 147 22.01 -2.86 12.02
CA ARG A 147 21.78 -2.31 10.69
C ARG A 147 20.53 -2.92 10.06
N LEU A 148 19.55 -2.10 9.72
CA LEU A 148 18.39 -2.54 8.92
C LEU A 148 18.87 -2.90 7.51
N VAL A 149 18.58 -4.13 7.09
CA VAL A 149 18.93 -4.66 5.76
C VAL A 149 17.75 -4.53 4.81
N TYR A 150 16.53 -4.88 5.28
CA TYR A 150 15.30 -4.77 4.48
C TYR A 150 14.06 -4.62 5.36
N GLY A 151 13.09 -3.89 4.87
CA GLY A 151 11.82 -3.63 5.56
C GLY A 151 11.83 -2.30 6.34
N PRO A 152 10.90 -2.12 7.30
CA PRO A 152 9.84 -3.06 7.64
C PRO A 152 8.79 -3.22 6.53
N VAL A 153 8.29 -4.43 6.38
CA VAL A 153 7.23 -4.75 5.43
C VAL A 153 5.98 -5.27 6.14
N PRO A 154 4.77 -5.00 5.62
CA PRO A 154 3.55 -5.56 6.18
C PRO A 154 3.51 -7.08 5.98
N VAL A 155 3.02 -7.78 6.99
CA VAL A 155 2.81 -9.23 6.95
C VAL A 155 1.44 -9.59 7.51
N ARG A 156 0.96 -10.78 7.14
CA ARG A 156 -0.23 -11.39 7.71
C ARG A 156 0.16 -12.69 8.40
N THR A 157 0.11 -12.71 9.72
CA THR A 157 0.49 -13.86 10.53
C THR A 157 -0.71 -14.72 10.92
N GLY A 158 -0.48 -15.72 11.73
CA GLY A 158 -1.46 -16.71 12.15
C GLY A 158 -2.75 -16.11 12.74
N ARG A 159 -3.85 -16.83 12.56
CA ARG A 159 -5.18 -16.50 13.12
C ARG A 159 -5.38 -17.15 14.50
N LYS A 160 -6.50 -16.88 15.15
CA LYS A 160 -6.92 -17.60 16.35
C LYS A 160 -6.99 -19.11 16.07
N GLY A 161 -6.42 -19.93 16.94
CA GLY A 161 -6.29 -21.38 16.75
C GLY A 161 -5.16 -21.82 15.83
N GLY A 162 -4.40 -20.89 15.26
CA GLY A 162 -3.23 -21.13 14.41
C GLY A 162 -2.25 -19.96 14.50
N ALA A 163 -2.04 -19.43 15.70
CA ALA A 163 -1.14 -18.31 15.93
C ALA A 163 0.30 -18.66 15.56
N THR A 164 1.01 -17.73 14.92
CA THR A 164 2.45 -17.86 14.67
C THR A 164 3.19 -17.96 15.99
N ARG A 165 4.01 -19.00 16.15
CA ARG A 165 4.73 -19.27 17.40
C ARG A 165 5.87 -18.29 17.61
N THR A 166 5.97 -17.78 18.85
CA THR A 166 7.00 -16.81 19.26
C THR A 166 8.32 -17.51 19.62
N GLY A 167 9.38 -16.70 19.74
CA GLY A 167 10.71 -17.15 20.14
C GLY A 167 11.75 -17.05 19.04
N LEU A 168 12.96 -17.48 19.37
CA LEU A 168 14.09 -17.58 18.44
C LEU A 168 13.98 -18.90 17.67
N LYS A 169 14.00 -18.79 16.39
CA LYS A 169 13.90 -19.89 15.41
C LYS A 169 15.04 -19.75 14.40
N ARG A 170 15.04 -20.66 13.41
CA ARG A 170 16.07 -20.64 12.34
C ARG A 170 15.47 -21.14 11.03
N VAL A 171 15.82 -20.48 9.91
CA VAL A 171 15.47 -21.00 8.57
C VAL A 171 16.18 -22.35 8.38
N TYR A 172 15.43 -23.43 8.24
CA TYR A 172 15.99 -24.77 8.10
C TYR A 172 15.72 -25.40 6.73
N TRP A 173 14.70 -24.93 6.01
CA TRP A 173 14.35 -25.41 4.69
C TRP A 173 13.77 -24.31 3.82
N ARG A 174 14.15 -24.33 2.55
CA ARG A 174 13.72 -23.36 1.56
C ARG A 174 13.19 -24.09 0.32
N HIS A 175 12.04 -23.65 -0.21
CA HIS A 175 11.45 -24.20 -1.43
C HIS A 175 10.81 -23.11 -2.25
N LEU A 176 11.32 -22.88 -3.48
CA LEU A 176 10.94 -21.73 -4.30
C LEU A 176 9.46 -21.75 -4.71
N ASN A 177 8.98 -22.92 -5.16
CA ASN A 177 7.63 -23.11 -5.68
C ASN A 177 6.86 -24.11 -4.81
N HIS A 178 6.88 -23.92 -3.49
CA HIS A 178 6.21 -24.82 -2.56
C HIS A 178 4.69 -24.78 -2.73
N VAL A 179 4.06 -25.94 -2.59
CA VAL A 179 2.61 -26.08 -2.46
C VAL A 179 2.33 -26.77 -1.13
N SER A 180 1.45 -26.18 -0.32
CA SER A 180 1.06 -26.79 0.96
C SER A 180 0.47 -28.17 0.77
N THR A 181 1.00 -29.16 1.44
CA THR A 181 0.45 -30.53 1.43
C THR A 181 -0.86 -30.65 2.20
N ILE A 182 -1.13 -29.71 3.11
CA ILE A 182 -2.33 -29.70 3.95
C ILE A 182 -3.45 -28.90 3.29
N TYR A 183 -3.13 -27.72 2.72
CA TYR A 183 -4.13 -26.79 2.20
C TYR A 183 -4.18 -26.74 0.69
N HIS A 184 -3.30 -27.45 -0.01
CA HIS A 184 -3.16 -27.50 -1.47
C HIS A 184 -3.09 -26.11 -2.13
N THR A 185 -2.51 -25.14 -1.41
CA THR A 185 -2.36 -23.76 -1.85
C THR A 185 -0.90 -23.43 -2.18
N PRO A 186 -0.63 -22.63 -3.22
CA PRO A 186 0.72 -22.18 -3.54
C PRO A 186 1.31 -21.33 -2.41
N MET A 187 2.56 -21.62 -2.09
CA MET A 187 3.37 -20.91 -1.11
C MET A 187 4.73 -20.54 -1.73
N PRO A 188 4.76 -19.67 -2.76
CA PRO A 188 6.03 -19.35 -3.46
C PRO A 188 6.99 -18.61 -2.53
N TYR A 189 8.29 -18.85 -2.74
CA TYR A 189 9.39 -18.33 -1.94
C TYR A 189 9.36 -18.77 -0.46
N SER A 190 8.90 -19.99 -0.21
CA SER A 190 8.80 -20.54 1.15
C SER A 190 10.15 -20.70 1.83
N GLN A 191 10.25 -20.17 3.04
CA GLN A 191 11.40 -20.30 3.94
C GLN A 191 10.87 -20.74 5.31
N PHE A 192 11.01 -22.03 5.58
CA PHE A 192 10.48 -22.66 6.79
C PHE A 192 11.41 -22.41 7.96
N PHE A 193 10.85 -21.99 9.09
CA PHE A 193 11.62 -21.65 10.29
C PHE A 193 11.13 -22.33 11.58
N ASP A 194 9.89 -22.87 11.60
CA ASP A 194 9.36 -23.57 12.78
C ASP A 194 8.25 -24.58 12.39
N GLY A 195 8.57 -25.87 12.35
CA GLY A 195 7.63 -26.91 11.90
C GLY A 195 7.11 -26.58 10.48
N GLY A 196 5.80 -26.38 10.33
CA GLY A 196 5.20 -25.96 9.06
C GLY A 196 5.11 -24.46 8.86
N GLU A 197 5.63 -23.62 9.79
CA GLU A 197 5.58 -22.16 9.66
C GLU A 197 6.70 -21.66 8.76
N ALA A 198 6.34 -20.80 7.79
CA ALA A 198 7.26 -20.25 6.82
C ALA A 198 6.94 -18.77 6.48
N PHE A 199 7.95 -18.02 6.07
CA PHE A 199 7.74 -16.86 5.22
C PHE A 199 7.36 -17.35 3.83
N HIS A 200 6.32 -16.81 3.21
CA HIS A 200 5.99 -17.09 1.81
C HIS A 200 5.08 -16.02 1.20
N ALA A 201 5.07 -15.92 -0.12
CA ALA A 201 4.15 -15.04 -0.82
C ALA A 201 2.73 -15.60 -0.82
N ILE A 202 1.76 -14.69 -0.92
CA ILE A 202 0.36 -15.00 -1.19
C ILE A 202 -0.15 -14.15 -2.34
N SER A 203 -1.13 -14.66 -3.06
CA SER A 203 -1.83 -13.93 -4.14
C SER A 203 -2.82 -12.89 -3.62
N GLY A 204 -3.28 -13.04 -2.36
CA GLY A 204 -4.24 -12.13 -1.72
C GLY A 204 -3.59 -11.02 -0.92
N SER A 205 -4.43 -10.28 -0.19
CA SER A 205 -4.00 -9.17 0.66
C SER A 205 -3.39 -9.65 1.98
N VAL A 206 -2.25 -9.07 2.36
CA VAL A 206 -1.65 -9.28 3.70
C VAL A 206 -2.42 -8.56 4.82
N TRP A 207 -3.42 -7.78 4.48
CA TRP A 207 -4.29 -7.11 5.45
C TRP A 207 -5.66 -7.80 5.64
N SER A 208 -6.00 -8.78 4.79
CA SER A 208 -7.28 -9.47 4.89
C SER A 208 -7.33 -10.44 6.08
N ALA A 209 -8.48 -10.46 6.76
CA ALA A 209 -8.78 -11.49 7.77
C ALA A 209 -9.03 -12.86 7.09
N PRO A 210 -8.92 -13.97 7.83
CA PRO A 210 -8.58 -14.08 9.26
C PRO A 210 -7.07 -14.18 9.55
N GLY A 211 -6.24 -14.47 8.56
CA GLY A 211 -4.82 -14.78 8.71
C GLY A 211 -4.48 -16.20 8.29
N SER A 212 -3.21 -16.61 8.50
CA SER A 212 -2.69 -17.95 8.19
C SER A 212 -2.96 -18.95 9.33
N HIS A 213 -2.43 -20.17 9.19
CA HIS A 213 -2.36 -21.17 10.24
C HIS A 213 -0.98 -21.23 10.91
N GLY A 214 -0.27 -20.10 10.96
CA GLY A 214 1.05 -19.95 11.57
C GLY A 214 2.07 -19.30 10.64
N CYS A 215 1.95 -19.45 9.35
CA CYS A 215 2.87 -18.82 8.38
C CYS A 215 2.85 -17.29 8.44
N VAL A 216 3.97 -16.70 8.06
CA VAL A 216 4.12 -15.26 7.84
C VAL A 216 3.89 -14.97 6.36
N ASN A 217 2.66 -14.64 6.02
CA ASN A 217 2.25 -14.30 4.66
C ASN A 217 2.80 -12.93 4.25
N MET A 218 3.34 -12.83 3.05
CA MET A 218 3.99 -11.66 2.49
C MET A 218 3.43 -11.31 1.12
N ARG A 219 3.57 -10.04 0.72
CA ARG A 219 3.40 -9.66 -0.68
C ARG A 219 4.49 -10.32 -1.52
N THR A 220 4.21 -10.65 -2.76
CA THR A 220 5.15 -11.36 -3.65
C THR A 220 6.53 -10.70 -3.72
N ASN A 221 6.58 -9.37 -3.88
CA ASN A 221 7.85 -8.66 -3.97
C ASN A 221 8.66 -8.72 -2.65
N ASP A 222 7.97 -8.70 -1.51
CA ASP A 222 8.62 -8.79 -0.20
C ASP A 222 9.15 -10.22 0.04
N ALA A 223 8.37 -11.24 -0.27
CA ALA A 223 8.79 -12.64 -0.17
C ALA A 223 9.98 -12.96 -1.10
N LYS A 224 9.95 -12.44 -2.34
CA LYS A 224 11.08 -12.55 -3.29
C LYS A 224 12.35 -11.88 -2.71
N LYS A 225 12.21 -10.72 -2.05
CA LYS A 225 13.34 -10.05 -1.43
C LYS A 225 13.85 -10.81 -0.20
N TYR A 226 12.96 -11.36 0.63
CA TYR A 226 13.34 -12.26 1.73
C TYR A 226 14.09 -13.48 1.23
N TRP A 227 13.60 -14.10 0.15
CA TRP A 227 14.28 -15.23 -0.50
C TRP A 227 15.72 -14.92 -0.93
N SER A 228 15.98 -13.72 -1.42
CA SER A 228 17.33 -13.30 -1.82
C SER A 228 18.26 -12.95 -0.66
N LEU A 229 17.71 -12.68 0.53
CA LEU A 229 18.46 -12.18 1.68
C LEU A 229 18.66 -13.21 2.78
N LEU A 230 17.69 -14.11 2.99
CA LEU A 230 17.76 -15.14 4.03
C LEU A 230 18.14 -16.49 3.43
N HIS A 231 18.95 -17.23 4.16
CA HIS A 231 19.45 -18.55 3.79
C HIS A 231 19.17 -19.55 4.91
N ASN A 232 19.33 -20.84 4.61
CA ASN A 232 19.32 -21.86 5.67
C ASN A 232 20.40 -21.53 6.70
N GLY A 233 20.03 -21.59 7.98
CA GLY A 233 20.90 -21.22 9.08
C GLY A 233 20.68 -19.82 9.63
N ASP A 234 20.08 -18.89 8.86
CA ASP A 234 19.78 -17.54 9.36
C ASP A 234 18.71 -17.59 10.46
N ASP A 235 18.87 -16.76 11.46
CA ASP A 235 17.97 -16.70 12.60
C ASP A 235 16.64 -15.98 12.24
N VAL A 236 15.57 -16.38 12.93
CA VAL A 236 14.25 -15.76 12.86
C VAL A 236 13.77 -15.52 14.29
N TYR A 237 13.41 -14.30 14.63
CA TYR A 237 12.86 -13.96 15.93
C TYR A 237 11.44 -13.44 15.82
N VAL A 238 10.51 -14.18 16.41
CA VAL A 238 9.07 -13.86 16.42
C VAL A 238 8.68 -13.42 17.81
N TYR A 239 8.01 -12.27 17.93
CA TYR A 239 7.60 -11.73 19.23
C TYR A 239 6.28 -10.95 19.15
N GLY A 240 5.75 -10.65 20.34
CA GLY A 240 4.50 -9.96 20.48
C GLY A 240 3.28 -10.87 20.34
N ARG A 241 2.10 -10.27 20.15
CA ARG A 241 0.83 -10.97 19.97
C ARG A 241 -0.02 -10.27 18.93
N LYS A 242 -0.52 -11.01 17.94
CA LYS A 242 -1.47 -10.46 16.97
C LYS A 242 -2.80 -10.14 17.68
N PRO A 243 -3.37 -8.94 17.47
CA PRO A 243 -4.69 -8.61 18.01
C PRO A 243 -5.75 -9.63 17.55
N GLY A 244 -6.52 -10.17 18.50
CA GLY A 244 -7.58 -11.15 18.21
C GLY A 244 -7.12 -12.62 18.12
N THR A 245 -5.86 -12.91 18.50
CA THR A 245 -5.35 -14.31 18.61
C THR A 245 -5.01 -14.70 20.02
#